data_ddd6cb200da578c725a76fa7c034a499
#
_entry.id   ddd6cb200da578c725a76fa7c034a499
#
_cell.length_a   1.000
_cell.length_b   1.000
_cell.length_c   1.000
_cell.angle_alpha   90.00
_cell.angle_beta   90.00
_cell.angle_gamma   90.00
#
_symmetry.space_group_name_H-M   'P 1'
#
loop_
_entity.id
_entity.type
_entity.pdbx_description
1 polymer ?
#
loop_
_entity_poly.entity_id
_entity_poly.type
_entity_poly.pdbx_seq_one_letter_code
_entity_poly.pdbx_strand_id
1 'polypeptide(L)'
;MNERTLRRIDLLSAALLMLWAGAALGFGALMAPVLFRELPSRDVAGHLAGLVVGRLDWAAWAAFGLAGLSWGARWVAEVKEELIGPLRLWSAAWLVALLMCLASSAVVTPKVRAIRARIGAPIETLAKDSPDRVAYDRAHAISRQLFFLRILLALGLAGTVGLLPRRQEESGPEA
;
A
#
# COMPACT_ATOMS: atom_id res chain seq x y z
N MET A 1 -4.83 -23.76 15.79
CA MET A 1 -4.08 -23.73 14.51
C MET A 1 -2.63 -24.04 14.84
N ASN A 2 -1.93 -24.85 14.06
CA ASN A 2 -0.54 -25.25 14.33
C ASN A 2 0.39 -24.04 14.05
N GLU A 3 1.42 -23.83 14.90
CA GLU A 3 2.41 -22.74 14.79
C GLU A 3 3.09 -22.70 13.41
N ARG A 4 3.41 -23.89 12.84
CA ARG A 4 3.97 -23.99 11.48
C ARG A 4 3.04 -23.38 10.41
N THR A 5 1.74 -23.56 10.57
CA THR A 5 0.74 -22.99 9.64
C THR A 5 0.67 -21.46 9.79
N LEU A 6 0.60 -20.96 11.01
CA LEU A 6 0.63 -19.52 11.29
C LEU A 6 1.86 -18.85 10.67
N ARG A 7 3.04 -19.43 10.91
CA ARG A 7 4.29 -18.92 10.34
C ARG A 7 4.31 -18.89 8.81
N ARG A 8 3.76 -19.94 8.15
CA ARG A 8 3.66 -19.96 6.68
C ARG A 8 2.76 -18.84 6.17
N ILE A 9 1.65 -18.60 6.84
CA ILE A 9 0.71 -17.53 6.48
C ILE A 9 1.37 -16.15 6.67
N ASP A 10 2.11 -15.93 7.75
CA ASP A 10 2.83 -14.68 7.99
C ASP A 10 3.92 -14.43 6.94
N LEU A 11 4.72 -15.44 6.62
CA LEU A 11 5.76 -15.32 5.60
C LEU A 11 5.15 -15.05 4.22
N LEU A 12 4.02 -15.69 3.89
CA LEU A 12 3.31 -15.43 2.64
C LEU A 12 2.78 -13.99 2.60
N SER A 13 2.20 -13.52 3.70
CA SER A 13 1.72 -12.13 3.82
C SER A 13 2.85 -11.12 3.69
N ALA A 14 3.98 -11.36 4.34
CA ALA A 14 5.18 -10.53 4.21
C ALA A 14 5.69 -10.52 2.76
N ALA A 15 5.75 -11.68 2.11
CA ALA A 15 6.19 -11.80 0.72
C ALA A 15 5.26 -11.03 -0.23
N LEU A 16 3.94 -11.08 -0.03
CA LEU A 16 2.97 -10.32 -0.83
C LEU A 16 3.10 -8.80 -0.62
N LEU A 17 3.31 -8.36 0.61
CA LEU A 17 3.55 -6.94 0.91
C LEU A 17 4.86 -6.45 0.27
N MET A 18 5.94 -7.25 0.36
CA MET A 18 7.23 -6.93 -0.26
C MET A 18 7.14 -6.92 -1.78
N LEU A 19 6.43 -7.87 -2.39
CA LEU A 19 6.22 -7.93 -3.83
C LEU A 19 5.47 -6.69 -4.32
N TRP A 20 4.39 -6.31 -3.62
CA TRP A 20 3.64 -5.10 -3.94
C TRP A 20 4.50 -3.85 -3.78
N ALA A 21 5.21 -3.71 -2.67
CA ALA A 21 6.08 -2.56 -2.41
C ALA A 21 7.22 -2.47 -3.45
N GLY A 22 7.81 -3.59 -3.82
CA GLY A 22 8.84 -3.66 -4.87
C GLY A 22 8.29 -3.24 -6.24
N ALA A 23 7.10 -3.71 -6.62
CA ALA A 23 6.44 -3.31 -7.85
C ALA A 23 6.11 -1.80 -7.85
N ALA A 24 5.61 -1.26 -6.72
CA ALA A 24 5.30 0.15 -6.56
C ALA A 24 6.56 1.03 -6.64
N LEU A 25 7.65 0.64 -5.97
CA LEU A 25 8.94 1.31 -6.03
C LEU A 25 9.53 1.24 -7.45
N GLY A 26 9.52 0.07 -8.08
CA GLY A 26 10.00 -0.12 -9.45
C GLY A 26 9.24 0.76 -10.44
N PHE A 27 7.92 0.85 -10.29
CA PHE A 27 7.13 1.78 -11.08
C PHE A 27 7.54 3.23 -10.83
N GLY A 28 7.60 3.68 -9.56
CA GLY A 28 7.88 5.07 -9.22
C GLY A 28 9.29 5.51 -9.57
N ALA A 29 10.30 4.66 -9.33
CA ALA A 29 11.71 4.99 -9.50
C ALA A 29 12.25 4.75 -10.93
N LEU A 30 11.72 3.75 -11.63
CA LEU A 30 12.24 3.34 -12.93
C LEU A 30 11.25 3.65 -14.06
N MET A 31 10.01 3.14 -13.95
CA MET A 31 9.07 3.21 -15.07
C MET A 31 8.49 4.61 -15.27
N ALA A 32 8.05 5.28 -14.20
CA ALA A 32 7.44 6.59 -14.33
C ALA A 32 8.38 7.63 -14.96
N PRO A 33 9.65 7.78 -14.55
CA PRO A 33 10.60 8.68 -15.24
C PRO A 33 10.76 8.38 -16.72
N VAL A 34 10.82 7.09 -17.10
CA VAL A 34 10.91 6.68 -18.51
C VAL A 34 9.67 7.10 -19.30
N LEU A 35 8.46 6.84 -18.75
CA LEU A 35 7.21 7.26 -19.40
C LEU A 35 7.18 8.78 -19.66
N PHE A 36 7.59 9.59 -18.67
CA PHE A 36 7.58 11.05 -18.82
C PHE A 36 8.68 11.61 -19.71
N ARG A 37 9.72 10.84 -20.03
CA ARG A 37 10.81 11.24 -20.91
C ARG A 37 10.58 10.80 -22.36
N GLU A 38 10.10 9.58 -22.55
CA GLU A 38 10.06 8.94 -23.88
C GLU A 38 8.70 9.12 -24.60
N LEU A 39 7.61 9.43 -23.87
CA LEU A 39 6.31 9.58 -24.50
C LEU A 39 6.09 10.97 -25.10
N PRO A 40 5.28 11.08 -26.18
CA PRO A 40 5.10 12.31 -26.95
C PRO A 40 4.58 13.51 -26.14
N SER A 41 3.85 13.26 -25.06
CA SER A 41 3.37 14.33 -24.18
C SER A 41 3.28 13.84 -22.73
N ARG A 42 3.40 14.79 -21.79
CA ARG A 42 3.18 14.52 -20.37
C ARG A 42 1.77 14.06 -20.09
N ASP A 43 0.81 14.44 -20.91
CA ASP A 43 -0.58 14.04 -20.78
C ASP A 43 -0.76 12.54 -21.04
N VAL A 44 -0.16 12.02 -22.12
CA VAL A 44 -0.13 10.59 -22.43
C VAL A 44 0.61 9.82 -21.35
N ALA A 45 1.80 10.31 -20.94
CA ALA A 45 2.56 9.70 -19.85
C ALA A 45 1.76 9.63 -18.54
N GLY A 46 1.12 10.72 -18.15
CA GLY A 46 0.29 10.79 -16.96
C GLY A 46 -0.94 9.90 -17.03
N HIS A 47 -1.55 9.73 -18.21
CA HIS A 47 -2.65 8.79 -18.41
C HIS A 47 -2.20 7.35 -18.19
N LEU A 48 -1.12 6.92 -18.85
CA LEU A 48 -0.58 5.57 -18.68
C LEU A 48 -0.10 5.31 -17.25
N ALA A 49 0.60 6.26 -16.64
CA ALA A 49 0.99 6.17 -15.22
C ALA A 49 -0.24 5.99 -14.31
N GLY A 50 -1.32 6.72 -14.57
CA GLY A 50 -2.58 6.59 -13.82
C GLY A 50 -3.24 5.22 -13.96
N LEU A 51 -3.14 4.57 -15.13
CA LEU A 51 -3.62 3.20 -15.32
C LEU A 51 -2.81 2.19 -14.51
N VAL A 52 -1.47 2.32 -14.53
CA VAL A 52 -0.57 1.43 -13.75
C VAL A 52 -0.81 1.62 -12.25
N VAL A 53 -0.88 2.86 -11.76
CA VAL A 53 -1.18 3.14 -10.34
C VAL A 53 -2.53 2.56 -9.94
N GLY A 54 -3.54 2.65 -10.81
CA GLY A 54 -4.85 2.02 -10.55
C GLY A 54 -4.76 0.49 -10.39
N ARG A 55 -3.89 -0.19 -11.15
CA ARG A 55 -3.65 -1.63 -10.98
C ARG A 55 -2.88 -1.94 -9.70
N LEU A 56 -1.89 -1.11 -9.37
CA LEU A 56 -1.15 -1.21 -8.10
C LEU A 56 -2.07 -0.95 -6.89
N ASP A 57 -3.07 -0.09 -7.00
CA ASP A 57 -4.08 0.12 -5.94
C ASP A 57 -4.90 -1.15 -5.68
N TRP A 58 -5.33 -1.87 -6.73
CA TRP A 58 -6.02 -3.16 -6.57
C TRP A 58 -5.10 -4.22 -5.96
N ALA A 59 -3.84 -4.29 -6.41
CA ALA A 59 -2.86 -5.20 -5.82
C ALA A 59 -2.57 -4.86 -4.35
N ALA A 60 -2.59 -3.56 -3.96
CA ALA A 60 -2.49 -3.14 -2.57
C ALA A 60 -3.64 -3.69 -1.72
N TRP A 61 -4.89 -3.60 -2.20
CA TRP A 61 -6.04 -4.17 -1.51
C TRP A 61 -5.87 -5.67 -1.26
N ALA A 62 -5.41 -6.42 -2.26
CA ALA A 62 -5.15 -7.85 -2.11
C ALA A 62 -4.03 -8.11 -1.09
N ALA A 63 -2.90 -7.42 -1.19
CA ALA A 63 -1.75 -7.62 -0.31
C ALA A 63 -2.08 -7.26 1.16
N PHE A 64 -2.64 -6.08 1.41
CA PHE A 64 -3.01 -5.66 2.76
C PHE A 64 -4.22 -6.43 3.31
N GLY A 65 -5.17 -6.82 2.46
CA GLY A 65 -6.30 -7.66 2.85
C GLY A 65 -5.86 -9.04 3.33
N LEU A 66 -5.00 -9.72 2.56
CA LEU A 66 -4.44 -11.03 2.94
C LEU A 66 -3.56 -10.92 4.19
N ALA A 67 -2.74 -9.87 4.31
CA ALA A 67 -1.98 -9.61 5.52
C ALA A 67 -2.88 -9.42 6.74
N GLY A 68 -4.02 -8.75 6.59
CA GLY A 68 -5.00 -8.59 7.66
C GLY A 68 -5.69 -9.87 8.07
N LEU A 69 -5.99 -10.76 7.12
CA LEU A 69 -6.56 -12.08 7.42
C LEU A 69 -5.58 -12.95 8.22
N SER A 70 -4.29 -12.95 7.84
CA SER A 70 -3.25 -13.66 8.58
C SER A 70 -3.12 -13.13 10.01
N TRP A 71 -3.18 -11.84 10.16
CA TRP A 71 -3.09 -11.14 11.42
C TRP A 71 -4.31 -11.41 12.32
N GLY A 72 -5.53 -11.37 11.76
CA GLY A 72 -6.75 -11.76 12.47
C GLY A 72 -6.69 -13.19 12.99
N ALA A 73 -6.10 -14.11 12.22
CA ALA A 73 -5.88 -15.49 12.66
C ALA A 73 -4.94 -15.59 13.87
N ARG A 74 -3.91 -14.72 13.97
CA ARG A 74 -3.05 -14.65 15.18
C ARG A 74 -3.82 -14.11 16.38
N TRP A 75 -4.62 -13.06 16.25
CA TRP A 75 -5.44 -12.55 17.33
C TRP A 75 -6.32 -13.63 17.95
N VAL A 76 -6.92 -14.48 17.14
CA VAL A 76 -7.76 -15.59 17.61
C VAL A 76 -6.93 -16.70 18.27
N ALA A 77 -5.68 -16.91 17.82
CA ALA A 77 -4.84 -18.01 18.30
C ALA A 77 -4.00 -17.66 19.55
N GLU A 78 -3.66 -16.38 19.77
CA GLU A 78 -2.59 -15.97 20.70
C GLU A 78 -3.00 -14.90 21.70
N VAL A 79 -4.17 -14.97 22.31
CA VAL A 79 -4.57 -14.00 23.34
C VAL A 79 -3.81 -14.26 24.67
N LYS A 80 -2.49 -14.00 24.67
CA LYS A 80 -1.69 -13.89 25.90
C LYS A 80 -1.39 -12.41 26.16
N GLU A 81 -1.48 -11.97 27.41
CA GLU A 81 -1.34 -10.56 27.82
C GLU A 81 -0.03 -9.90 27.36
N GLU A 82 1.08 -10.63 27.35
CA GLU A 82 2.41 -10.16 26.97
C GLU A 82 2.52 -9.73 25.49
N LEU A 83 1.66 -10.27 24.61
CA LEU A 83 1.66 -10.02 23.18
C LEU A 83 0.72 -8.89 22.75
N ILE A 84 -0.10 -8.38 23.65
CA ILE A 84 -1.13 -7.37 23.37
C ILE A 84 -0.51 -6.06 22.85
N GLY A 85 0.65 -5.64 23.38
CA GLY A 85 1.31 -4.39 22.98
C GLY A 85 1.78 -4.40 21.50
N PRO A 86 2.65 -5.33 21.10
CA PRO A 86 3.08 -5.48 19.71
C PRO A 86 1.92 -5.70 18.74
N LEU A 87 0.93 -6.53 19.14
CA LEU A 87 -0.27 -6.81 18.37
C LEU A 87 -1.11 -5.56 18.10
N ARG A 88 -1.29 -4.69 19.09
CA ARG A 88 -2.02 -3.42 18.93
C ARG A 88 -1.33 -2.48 17.96
N LEU A 89 -0.01 -2.31 18.07
CA LEU A 89 0.75 -1.45 17.16
C LEU A 89 0.64 -1.94 15.70
N TRP A 90 0.74 -3.23 15.50
CA TRP A 90 0.60 -3.85 14.19
C TRP A 90 -0.81 -3.66 13.62
N SER A 91 -1.83 -3.92 14.43
CA SER A 91 -3.22 -3.70 14.03
C SER A 91 -3.47 -2.25 13.65
N ALA A 92 -2.92 -1.30 14.41
CA ALA A 92 -3.02 0.12 14.08
C ALA A 92 -2.33 0.46 12.76
N ALA A 93 -1.10 -0.01 12.53
CA ALA A 93 -0.38 0.23 11.29
C ALA A 93 -1.10 -0.39 10.07
N TRP A 94 -1.62 -1.59 10.23
CA TRP A 94 -2.41 -2.27 9.20
C TRP A 94 -3.73 -1.53 8.91
N LEU A 95 -4.45 -1.10 9.94
CA LEU A 95 -5.68 -0.32 9.78
C LEU A 95 -5.42 1.00 9.06
N VAL A 96 -4.34 1.70 9.43
CA VAL A 96 -3.91 2.93 8.75
C VAL A 96 -3.63 2.65 7.28
N ALA A 97 -2.95 1.56 6.94
CA ALA A 97 -2.69 1.18 5.55
C ALA A 97 -3.98 0.92 4.76
N LEU A 98 -4.97 0.22 5.35
CA LEU A 98 -6.28 0.03 4.72
C LEU A 98 -7.04 1.33 4.54
N LEU A 99 -7.05 2.22 5.53
CA LEU A 99 -7.68 3.53 5.41
C LEU A 99 -7.02 4.37 4.31
N MET A 100 -5.70 4.27 4.16
CA MET A 100 -4.99 4.92 3.04
C MET A 100 -5.36 4.30 1.68
N CYS A 101 -5.54 2.97 1.59
CA CYS A 101 -6.04 2.33 0.38
C CYS A 101 -7.44 2.84 0.05
N LEU A 102 -8.33 2.93 1.02
CA LEU A 102 -9.69 3.45 0.86
C LEU A 102 -9.67 4.91 0.41
N ALA A 103 -8.91 5.77 1.10
CA ALA A 103 -8.78 7.18 0.74
C ALA A 103 -8.22 7.36 -0.68
N SER A 104 -7.21 6.56 -1.08
CA SER A 104 -6.66 6.60 -2.43
C SER A 104 -7.70 6.19 -3.47
N SER A 105 -8.34 5.02 -3.32
CA SER A 105 -9.21 4.44 -4.34
C SER A 105 -10.59 5.09 -4.42
N ALA A 106 -11.19 5.47 -3.27
CA ALA A 106 -12.55 5.99 -3.21
C ALA A 106 -12.64 7.53 -3.28
N VAL A 107 -11.57 8.24 -2.91
CA VAL A 107 -11.60 9.71 -2.83
C VAL A 107 -10.59 10.35 -3.78
N VAL A 108 -9.30 10.05 -3.62
CA VAL A 108 -8.25 10.81 -4.30
C VAL A 108 -8.17 10.48 -5.77
N THR A 109 -8.14 9.21 -6.15
CA THR A 109 -8.07 8.77 -7.55
C THR A 109 -9.29 9.23 -8.35
N PRO A 110 -10.54 9.07 -7.89
CA PRO A 110 -11.71 9.63 -8.58
C PRO A 110 -11.66 11.15 -8.71
N LYS A 111 -11.20 11.87 -7.67
CA LYS A 111 -11.07 13.33 -7.70
C LYS A 111 -10.05 13.79 -8.75
N VAL A 112 -8.89 13.16 -8.83
CA VAL A 112 -7.88 13.46 -9.87
C VAL A 112 -8.45 13.24 -11.26
N ARG A 113 -9.15 12.11 -11.48
CA ARG A 113 -9.79 11.79 -12.76
C ARG A 113 -10.89 12.80 -13.13
N ALA A 114 -11.73 13.18 -12.15
CA ALA A 114 -12.80 14.14 -12.38
C ALA A 114 -12.26 15.54 -12.73
N ILE A 115 -11.21 16.02 -12.05
CA ILE A 115 -10.57 17.30 -12.37
C ILE A 115 -9.99 17.23 -13.80
N ARG A 116 -9.29 16.16 -14.15
CA ARG A 116 -8.71 15.99 -15.46
C ARG A 116 -9.77 15.93 -16.57
N ALA A 117 -10.86 15.19 -16.35
CA ALA A 117 -11.97 15.13 -17.30
C ALA A 117 -12.65 16.49 -17.52
N ARG A 118 -12.75 17.31 -16.45
CA ARG A 118 -13.31 18.65 -16.52
C ARG A 118 -12.40 19.61 -17.31
N ILE A 119 -11.08 19.49 -17.16
CA ILE A 119 -10.11 20.32 -17.87
C ILE A 119 -10.21 20.09 -19.38
N GLY A 120 -10.32 18.84 -19.83
CA GLY A 120 -10.50 18.47 -21.25
C GLY A 120 -9.36 18.84 -22.19
N ALA A 121 -8.25 19.38 -21.64
CA ALA A 121 -7.04 19.79 -22.36
C ALA A 121 -5.78 19.29 -21.64
N PRO A 122 -4.60 19.25 -22.28
CA PRO A 122 -3.36 18.92 -21.63
C PRO A 122 -3.08 19.89 -20.46
N ILE A 123 -2.80 19.35 -19.28
CA ILE A 123 -2.64 20.13 -18.04
C ILE A 123 -1.50 21.16 -18.17
N GLU A 124 -0.51 20.88 -18.96
CA GLU A 124 0.64 21.74 -19.22
C GLU A 124 0.30 23.00 -20.01
N THR A 125 -0.84 23.02 -20.72
CA THR A 125 -1.32 24.20 -21.45
C THR A 125 -2.03 25.22 -20.57
N LEU A 126 -2.40 24.84 -19.34
CA LEU A 126 -3.02 25.73 -18.39
C LEU A 126 -1.99 26.64 -17.68
N ALA A 127 -2.36 27.88 -17.45
CA ALA A 127 -1.59 28.78 -16.62
C ALA A 127 -1.39 28.16 -15.21
N LYS A 128 -0.19 28.33 -14.62
CA LYS A 128 0.17 27.72 -13.34
C LYS A 128 -0.71 28.14 -12.17
N ASP A 129 -1.25 29.33 -12.24
CA ASP A 129 -2.14 29.98 -11.26
C ASP A 129 -3.62 29.75 -11.52
N SER A 130 -3.98 29.06 -12.63
CA SER A 130 -5.37 28.75 -12.92
C SER A 130 -5.95 27.84 -11.83
N PRO A 131 -7.22 28.07 -11.39
CA PRO A 131 -7.85 27.28 -10.34
C PRO A 131 -7.84 25.78 -10.59
N ASP A 132 -8.04 25.37 -11.84
CA ASP A 132 -8.07 23.96 -12.24
C ASP A 132 -6.67 23.32 -12.16
N ARG A 133 -5.61 24.05 -12.55
CA ARG A 133 -4.23 23.59 -12.45
C ARG A 133 -3.83 23.42 -10.99
N VAL A 134 -4.13 24.39 -10.13
CA VAL A 134 -3.84 24.34 -8.69
C VAL A 134 -4.60 23.19 -8.03
N ALA A 135 -5.88 23.00 -8.36
CA ALA A 135 -6.67 21.88 -7.84
C ALA A 135 -6.10 20.52 -8.24
N TYR A 136 -5.67 20.38 -9.51
CA TYR A 136 -5.05 19.16 -10.01
C TYR A 136 -3.72 18.88 -9.31
N ASP A 137 -2.82 19.85 -9.26
CA ASP A 137 -1.48 19.69 -8.68
C ASP A 137 -1.58 19.30 -7.18
N ARG A 138 -2.53 19.90 -6.45
CA ARG A 138 -2.80 19.56 -5.05
C ARG A 138 -3.32 18.13 -4.90
N ALA A 139 -4.31 17.73 -5.68
CA ALA A 139 -4.86 16.38 -5.62
C ALA A 139 -3.82 15.33 -6.02
N HIS A 140 -3.00 15.62 -7.02
CA HIS A 140 -1.90 14.76 -7.46
C HIS A 140 -0.80 14.64 -6.41
N ALA A 141 -0.44 15.74 -5.71
CA ALA A 141 0.52 15.71 -4.60
C ALA A 141 0.03 14.79 -3.47
N ILE A 142 -1.23 14.90 -3.07
CA ILE A 142 -1.84 14.02 -2.06
C ILE A 142 -1.79 12.55 -2.52
N SER A 143 -2.12 12.27 -3.78
CA SER A 143 -2.05 10.92 -4.35
C SER A 143 -0.64 10.31 -4.22
N ARG A 144 0.40 11.08 -4.56
CA ARG A 144 1.80 10.64 -4.45
C ARG A 144 2.21 10.38 -3.00
N GLN A 145 1.81 11.25 -2.07
CA GLN A 145 2.11 11.08 -0.65
C GLN A 145 1.46 9.82 -0.08
N LEU A 146 0.18 9.57 -0.38
CA LEU A 146 -0.51 8.34 0.03
C LEU A 146 0.14 7.09 -0.56
N PHE A 147 0.55 7.15 -1.83
CA PHE A 147 1.24 6.05 -2.49
C PHE A 147 2.55 5.71 -1.81
N PHE A 148 3.38 6.73 -1.52
CA PHE A 148 4.67 6.56 -0.85
C PHE A 148 4.53 6.06 0.59
N LEU A 149 3.59 6.62 1.37
CA LEU A 149 3.35 6.19 2.75
C LEU A 149 2.88 4.73 2.82
N ARG A 150 2.06 4.28 1.87
CA ARG A 150 1.67 2.86 1.80
C ARG A 150 2.86 1.94 1.51
N ILE A 151 3.82 2.36 0.68
CA ILE A 151 5.06 1.60 0.46
C ILE A 151 5.83 1.47 1.78
N LEU A 152 6.01 2.55 2.52
CA LEU A 152 6.71 2.52 3.82
C LEU A 152 5.99 1.61 4.82
N LEU A 153 4.65 1.67 4.89
CA LEU A 153 3.86 0.80 5.75
C LEU A 153 3.99 -0.67 5.34
N ALA A 154 3.96 -0.99 4.05
CA ALA A 154 4.11 -2.35 3.57
C ALA A 154 5.50 -2.93 3.93
N LEU A 155 6.56 -2.14 3.73
CA LEU A 155 7.92 -2.53 4.10
C LEU A 155 8.06 -2.70 5.61
N GLY A 156 7.52 -1.78 6.41
CA GLY A 156 7.51 -1.86 7.87
C GLY A 156 6.77 -3.10 8.37
N LEU A 157 5.55 -3.32 7.89
CA LEU A 157 4.75 -4.49 8.25
C LEU A 157 5.43 -5.81 7.85
N ALA A 158 5.98 -5.89 6.64
CA ALA A 158 6.69 -7.09 6.19
C ALA A 158 7.98 -7.34 6.99
N GLY A 159 8.77 -6.28 7.26
CA GLY A 159 10.03 -6.40 7.98
C GLY A 159 9.87 -6.84 9.44
N THR A 160 8.74 -6.53 10.06
CA THR A 160 8.46 -6.89 11.46
C THR A 160 7.86 -8.28 11.64
N VAL A 161 7.48 -8.99 10.55
CA VAL A 161 6.98 -10.38 10.66
C VAL A 161 7.96 -11.30 11.36
N GLY A 162 9.27 -11.12 11.12
CA GLY A 162 10.31 -11.89 11.79
C GLY A 162 10.47 -11.61 13.28
N LEU A 163 9.94 -10.49 13.77
CA LEU A 163 10.00 -10.05 15.17
C LEU A 163 8.79 -10.53 15.99
N LEU A 164 7.80 -11.15 15.33
CA LEU A 164 6.63 -11.67 16.04
C LEU A 164 7.04 -12.78 17.00
N PRO A 165 6.54 -12.74 18.24
CA PRO A 165 6.87 -13.73 19.25
C PRO A 165 6.54 -15.15 18.78
N ARG A 166 7.39 -16.09 19.12
CA ARG A 166 7.20 -17.51 18.83
C ARG A 166 6.58 -18.18 20.04
N ARG A 167 5.56 -18.98 19.84
CA ARG A 167 5.13 -19.92 20.86
C ARG A 167 6.30 -20.87 21.14
N GLN A 168 6.85 -20.85 22.35
CA GLN A 168 7.69 -21.94 22.80
C GLN A 168 6.79 -23.19 22.84
N GLU A 169 7.08 -24.19 22.01
CA GLU A 169 6.53 -25.52 22.23
C GLU A 169 7.03 -25.89 23.63
N GLU A 170 6.13 -25.93 24.60
CA GLU A 170 6.43 -26.52 25.88
C GLU A 170 6.91 -27.94 25.57
N SER A 171 8.23 -28.16 25.66
CA SER A 171 8.81 -29.48 25.71
C SER A 171 8.08 -30.17 26.85
N GLY A 172 7.16 -31.08 26.53
CA GLY A 172 6.49 -31.88 27.53
C GLY A 172 7.52 -32.51 28.43
N PRO A 173 7.22 -32.72 29.73
CA PRO A 173 8.14 -33.37 30.62
C PRO A 173 8.57 -34.70 30.02
N GLU A 174 9.90 -34.85 29.80
CA GLU A 174 10.47 -36.13 29.48
C GLU A 174 10.13 -37.10 30.61
N ALA A 175 9.25 -38.06 30.33
CA ALA A 175 8.86 -39.14 31.23
C ALA A 175 9.85 -40.28 31.13
#